data_b2dcd1767a1df84e1d7f821274ac9cf2
#
_entry.id   b2dcd1767a1df84e1d7f821274ac9cf2
#
_cell.length_a   1.000
_cell.length_b   1.000
_cell.length_c   1.000
_cell.angle_alpha   90.00
_cell.angle_beta   90.00
_cell.angle_gamma   90.00
#
_symmetry.space_group_name_H-M   'P 1'
#
loop_
_entity.id
_entity.type
_entity.pdbx_description
1 polymer ?
#
loop_
_entity_poly.entity_id
_entity_poly.type
_entity_poly.pdbx_seq_one_letter_code
_entity_poly.pdbx_strand_id
1 'polypeptide(L)'
;MNNGSTALVTEGEFERELRVCLELARRAGETALAFYGKPIRVEHKGEFDEPVTQADRAVNELIVRHLRESFPEDGVLAEESVDTAARLGCARVWMIDPVDGTKGFIAGTGDFAVQIGLAVEGRASLGVLYAPATGVLYWAARGHGSWVLRPTSEGEGEPKPERMRVSDEGELTRMRLAESRSHRGPKMDSVVRALGVRAEIRSHSVGIKVGLLVERQAELYIHMSPKTKQWDTCAPEVVLAEAGGLMTDLWGEPLQYNTPDVINQNGLVASNGAAHARVIERMRPLLDEWGRARVSSDAVLR
;
A
#
# COMPACT_ATOMS: atom_id res chain seq x y z
N MET A 1 -14.31 19.29 -20.38
CA MET A 1 -15.68 19.34 -19.84
C MET A 1 -15.81 18.15 -18.93
N ASN A 2 -15.78 18.38 -17.61
CA ASN A 2 -15.36 17.39 -16.63
C ASN A 2 -16.51 17.10 -15.65
N ASN A 3 -17.49 16.28 -16.05
CA ASN A 3 -18.60 15.87 -15.17
C ASN A 3 -18.48 14.46 -14.56
N GLY A 4 -17.42 13.71 -14.87
CA GLY A 4 -17.26 12.32 -14.38
C GLY A 4 -16.65 12.19 -12.98
N SER A 5 -15.93 13.21 -12.49
CA SER A 5 -15.17 13.12 -11.22
C SER A 5 -16.04 13.33 -9.96
N THR A 6 -17.17 14.01 -10.07
CA THR A 6 -18.01 14.39 -8.91
C THR A 6 -18.82 13.22 -8.35
N ALA A 7 -19.06 12.17 -9.16
CA ALA A 7 -19.86 11.01 -8.74
C ALA A 7 -19.07 9.96 -7.92
N LEU A 8 -17.76 10.10 -7.81
CA LEU A 8 -16.88 9.10 -7.17
C LEU A 8 -16.65 9.34 -5.67
N VAL A 9 -16.97 10.52 -5.16
CA VAL A 9 -16.64 10.91 -3.79
C VAL A 9 -17.91 11.25 -3.02
N THR A 10 -18.08 10.60 -1.87
CA THR A 10 -19.14 10.95 -0.92
C THR A 10 -18.76 12.21 -0.16
N GLU A 11 -19.74 13.09 0.12
CA GLU A 11 -19.55 14.27 0.97
C GLU A 11 -18.96 13.85 2.33
N GLY A 12 -17.89 14.52 2.77
CA GLY A 12 -17.25 14.20 4.04
C GLY A 12 -15.91 14.90 4.25
N GLU A 13 -15.26 14.56 5.37
CA GLU A 13 -14.03 15.22 5.86
C GLU A 13 -12.90 15.28 4.83
N PHE A 14 -12.76 14.27 3.95
CA PHE A 14 -11.66 14.16 2.97
C PHE A 14 -12.13 14.30 1.52
N GLU A 15 -13.26 14.92 1.25
CA GLU A 15 -13.85 15.02 -0.10
C GLU A 15 -12.90 15.69 -1.10
N ARG A 16 -12.31 16.83 -0.71
CA ARG A 16 -11.39 17.59 -1.56
C ARG A 16 -10.12 16.78 -1.85
N GLU A 17 -9.54 16.18 -0.82
CA GLU A 17 -8.34 15.35 -0.90
C GLU A 17 -8.56 14.14 -1.81
N LEU A 18 -9.66 13.41 -1.63
CA LEU A 18 -10.01 12.27 -2.47
C LEU A 18 -10.16 12.68 -3.93
N ARG A 19 -10.87 13.77 -4.21
CA ARG A 19 -11.07 14.24 -5.59
C ARG A 19 -9.75 14.55 -6.28
N VAL A 20 -8.86 15.25 -5.59
CA VAL A 20 -7.52 15.57 -6.10
C VAL A 20 -6.70 14.29 -6.32
N CYS A 21 -6.69 13.38 -5.33
CA CYS A 21 -5.87 12.17 -5.41
C CYS A 21 -6.37 11.18 -6.46
N LEU A 22 -7.68 11.03 -6.67
CA LEU A 22 -8.24 10.14 -7.70
C LEU A 22 -7.87 10.60 -9.11
N GLU A 23 -7.91 11.90 -9.37
CA GLU A 23 -7.45 12.47 -10.66
C GLU A 23 -5.94 12.30 -10.80
N LEU A 24 -5.19 12.65 -9.74
CA LEU A 24 -3.74 12.61 -9.75
C LEU A 24 -3.21 11.18 -9.93
N ALA A 25 -3.82 10.18 -9.29
CA ALA A 25 -3.44 8.77 -9.45
C ALA A 25 -3.60 8.28 -10.89
N ARG A 26 -4.67 8.69 -11.60
CA ARG A 26 -4.84 8.35 -13.02
C ARG A 26 -3.76 8.98 -13.89
N ARG A 27 -3.51 10.27 -13.73
CA ARG A 27 -2.44 10.99 -14.46
C ARG A 27 -1.05 10.41 -14.18
N ALA A 28 -0.80 10.03 -12.93
CA ALA A 28 0.42 9.34 -12.52
C ALA A 28 0.55 7.97 -13.20
N GLY A 29 -0.53 7.21 -13.25
CA GLY A 29 -0.57 5.93 -13.96
C GLY A 29 -0.36 6.06 -15.46
N GLU A 30 -0.95 7.06 -16.11
CA GLU A 30 -0.69 7.37 -17.52
C GLU A 30 0.79 7.72 -17.76
N THR A 31 1.38 8.48 -16.83
CA THR A 31 2.82 8.79 -16.85
C THR A 31 3.66 7.53 -16.73
N ALA A 32 3.34 6.62 -15.79
CA ALA A 32 4.03 5.35 -15.64
C ALA A 32 3.92 4.47 -16.90
N LEU A 33 2.70 4.35 -17.46
CA LEU A 33 2.44 3.56 -18.68
C LEU A 33 3.18 4.10 -19.91
N ALA A 34 3.51 5.38 -19.96
CA ALA A 34 4.32 5.94 -21.04
C ALA A 34 5.74 5.33 -21.12
N PHE A 35 6.24 4.77 -20.02
CA PHE A 35 7.53 4.07 -19.94
C PHE A 35 7.37 2.53 -19.93
N TYR A 36 6.21 2.01 -19.58
CA TYR A 36 5.97 0.59 -19.39
C TYR A 36 6.14 -0.21 -20.69
N GLY A 37 6.82 -1.36 -20.60
CA GLY A 37 7.08 -2.24 -21.75
C GLY A 37 8.11 -1.68 -22.76
N LYS A 38 8.78 -0.58 -22.43
CA LYS A 38 9.84 0.03 -23.26
C LYS A 38 11.22 -0.21 -22.63
N PRO A 39 12.31 -0.14 -23.41
CA PRO A 39 13.66 -0.11 -22.84
C PRO A 39 13.77 1.07 -21.87
N ILE A 40 14.10 0.77 -20.62
CA ILE A 40 14.20 1.78 -19.55
C ILE A 40 15.54 1.63 -18.84
N ARG A 41 16.17 2.75 -18.49
CA ARG A 41 17.35 2.76 -17.65
C ARG A 41 16.94 2.46 -16.22
N VAL A 42 17.56 1.43 -15.63
CA VAL A 42 17.41 1.05 -14.24
C VAL A 42 18.65 1.50 -13.48
N GLU A 43 18.45 2.21 -12.40
CA GLU A 43 19.48 2.56 -11.42
C GLU A 43 19.13 1.83 -10.11
N HIS A 44 20.08 1.78 -9.18
CA HIS A 44 19.87 1.16 -7.88
C HIS A 44 20.16 2.16 -6.77
N LYS A 45 19.38 2.12 -5.70
CA LYS A 45 19.47 3.06 -4.58
C LYS A 45 19.36 2.36 -3.23
N GLY A 46 19.84 3.07 -2.19
CA GLY A 46 19.70 2.67 -0.80
C GLY A 46 20.50 1.44 -0.41
N GLU A 47 20.41 1.08 0.86
CA GLU A 47 21.13 -0.04 1.46
C GLU A 47 20.69 -1.41 0.90
N PHE A 48 19.44 -1.51 0.44
CA PHE A 48 18.83 -2.74 -0.04
C PHE A 48 18.95 -2.94 -1.56
N ASP A 49 19.73 -2.09 -2.25
CA ASP A 49 19.93 -2.17 -3.71
C ASP A 49 18.60 -2.18 -4.48
N GLU A 50 17.71 -1.25 -4.12
CA GLU A 50 16.36 -1.16 -4.69
C GLU A 50 16.41 -0.54 -6.09
N PRO A 51 15.75 -1.14 -7.10
CA PRO A 51 15.73 -0.58 -8.44
C PRO A 51 14.86 0.67 -8.49
N VAL A 52 15.32 1.67 -9.23
CA VAL A 52 14.58 2.89 -9.57
C VAL A 52 14.69 3.17 -11.05
N THR A 53 13.62 3.64 -11.65
CA THR A 53 13.56 3.94 -13.07
C THR A 53 13.24 5.41 -13.34
N GLN A 54 13.30 5.80 -14.60
CA GLN A 54 12.82 7.13 -15.03
C GLN A 54 11.31 7.31 -14.80
N ALA A 55 10.55 6.22 -14.82
CA ALA A 55 9.11 6.26 -14.53
C ALA A 55 8.86 6.67 -13.08
N ASP A 56 9.57 6.04 -12.12
CA ASP A 56 9.46 6.36 -10.68
C ASP A 56 9.67 7.86 -10.44
N ARG A 57 10.74 8.41 -11.02
CA ARG A 57 11.07 9.84 -10.87
C ARG A 57 10.04 10.76 -11.50
N ALA A 58 9.59 10.46 -12.72
CA ALA A 58 8.61 11.29 -13.43
C ALA A 58 7.25 11.29 -12.72
N VAL A 59 6.81 10.13 -12.24
CA VAL A 59 5.58 9.99 -11.47
C VAL A 59 5.70 10.70 -10.12
N ASN A 60 6.83 10.54 -9.42
CA ASN A 60 7.09 11.21 -8.16
C ASN A 60 7.03 12.75 -8.31
N GLU A 61 7.72 13.29 -9.30
CA GLU A 61 7.72 14.75 -9.56
C GLU A 61 6.31 15.28 -9.82
N LEU A 62 5.53 14.56 -10.62
CA LEU A 62 4.14 14.91 -10.92
C LEU A 62 3.29 14.97 -9.65
N ILE A 63 3.34 13.91 -8.83
CA ILE A 63 2.51 13.79 -7.63
C ILE A 63 2.93 14.83 -6.59
N VAL A 64 4.22 14.90 -6.25
CA VAL A 64 4.74 15.80 -5.20
C VAL A 64 4.47 17.25 -5.52
N ARG A 65 4.72 17.68 -6.78
CA ARG A 65 4.43 19.04 -7.21
C ARG A 65 2.95 19.37 -7.04
N HIS A 66 2.05 18.52 -7.52
CA HIS A 66 0.62 18.77 -7.49
C HIS A 66 0.06 18.80 -6.05
N LEU A 67 0.55 17.93 -5.17
CA LEU A 67 0.15 17.94 -3.76
C LEU A 67 0.63 19.20 -3.03
N ARG A 68 1.86 19.65 -3.27
CA ARG A 68 2.37 20.91 -2.69
C ARG A 68 1.61 22.14 -3.16
N GLU A 69 1.17 22.16 -4.42
CA GLU A 69 0.34 23.24 -4.97
C GLU A 69 -1.08 23.20 -4.38
N SER A 70 -1.64 22.02 -4.19
CA SER A 70 -3.01 21.84 -3.69
C SER A 70 -3.15 21.95 -2.18
N PHE A 71 -2.12 21.50 -1.43
CA PHE A 71 -2.11 21.43 0.03
C PHE A 71 -0.77 21.95 0.59
N PRO A 72 -0.51 23.26 0.47
CA PRO A 72 0.81 23.84 0.80
C PRO A 72 1.22 23.74 2.28
N GLU A 73 0.26 23.56 3.18
CA GLU A 73 0.51 23.42 4.62
C GLU A 73 0.82 21.97 5.04
N ASP A 74 0.56 20.99 4.15
CA ASP A 74 0.78 19.58 4.46
C ASP A 74 2.25 19.19 4.21
N GLY A 75 2.78 18.29 5.04
CA GLY A 75 4.07 17.64 4.79
C GLY A 75 3.98 16.64 3.64
N VAL A 76 5.12 16.31 3.05
CA VAL A 76 5.22 15.30 1.98
C VAL A 76 6.41 14.39 2.27
N LEU A 77 6.15 13.08 2.31
CA LEU A 77 7.14 12.01 2.35
C LEU A 77 6.94 11.15 1.10
N ALA A 78 7.91 11.13 0.21
CA ALA A 78 7.81 10.39 -1.05
C ALA A 78 9.11 9.59 -1.30
N GLU A 79 8.97 8.39 -1.82
CA GLU A 79 10.07 7.45 -2.01
C GLU A 79 11.23 8.01 -2.81
N GLU A 80 10.95 8.78 -3.88
CA GLU A 80 11.95 9.33 -4.79
C GLU A 80 12.30 10.80 -4.49
N SER A 81 11.95 11.29 -3.29
CA SER A 81 12.27 12.64 -2.84
C SER A 81 13.21 12.62 -1.64
N VAL A 82 14.01 13.68 -1.50
CA VAL A 82 14.81 13.87 -0.29
C VAL A 82 13.88 14.20 0.87
N ASP A 83 13.93 13.38 1.93
CA ASP A 83 13.23 13.68 3.18
C ASP A 83 13.96 14.80 3.93
N THR A 84 13.25 15.89 4.19
CA THR A 84 13.81 17.07 4.87
C THR A 84 13.51 17.09 6.36
N ALA A 85 12.89 16.07 6.91
CA ALA A 85 12.41 16.02 8.30
C ALA A 85 11.44 17.17 8.71
N ALA A 86 11.27 18.19 7.89
CA ALA A 86 10.30 19.27 8.13
C ALA A 86 8.87 18.75 8.30
N ARG A 87 8.54 17.65 7.61
CA ARG A 87 7.26 16.95 7.75
C ARG A 87 6.93 16.53 9.18
N LEU A 88 7.93 16.29 10.02
CA LEU A 88 7.73 15.86 11.41
C LEU A 88 6.96 16.89 12.26
N GLY A 89 7.01 18.16 11.85
CA GLY A 89 6.21 19.23 12.45
C GLY A 89 4.80 19.38 11.89
N CYS A 90 4.44 18.62 10.85
CA CYS A 90 3.13 18.72 10.20
C CYS A 90 2.16 17.69 10.80
N ALA A 91 0.95 18.11 11.13
CA ALA A 91 -0.13 17.22 11.56
C ALA A 91 -0.64 16.32 10.42
N ARG A 92 -0.51 16.78 9.17
CA ARG A 92 -0.94 16.12 7.94
C ARG A 92 0.26 15.88 7.05
N VAL A 93 0.47 14.63 6.62
CA VAL A 93 1.61 14.26 5.78
C VAL A 93 1.17 13.29 4.68
N TRP A 94 1.41 13.69 3.45
CA TRP A 94 1.24 12.85 2.27
C TRP A 94 2.38 11.84 2.17
N MET A 95 2.04 10.58 1.94
CA MET A 95 2.96 9.46 1.79
C MET A 95 2.80 8.83 0.41
N ILE A 96 3.85 8.88 -0.41
CA ILE A 96 3.77 8.58 -1.84
C ILE A 96 4.77 7.49 -2.19
N ASP A 97 4.27 6.39 -2.78
CA ASP A 97 5.05 5.47 -3.57
C ASP A 97 4.64 5.63 -5.05
N PRO A 98 5.53 6.19 -5.88
CA PRO A 98 5.21 6.46 -7.28
C PRO A 98 5.00 5.20 -8.12
N VAL A 99 5.75 4.11 -7.82
CA VAL A 99 5.67 2.82 -8.53
C VAL A 99 5.94 1.67 -7.56
N ASP A 100 4.99 1.40 -6.65
CA ASP A 100 5.05 0.23 -5.78
C ASP A 100 5.11 -1.04 -6.63
N GLY A 101 6.20 -1.79 -6.48
CA GLY A 101 6.45 -2.96 -7.31
C GLY A 101 7.32 -2.67 -8.53
N THR A 102 8.33 -1.79 -8.44
CA THR A 102 9.27 -1.45 -9.53
C THR A 102 9.87 -2.69 -10.22
N LYS A 103 10.11 -3.78 -9.49
CA LYS A 103 10.55 -5.06 -10.09
C LYS A 103 9.51 -5.65 -11.05
N GLY A 104 8.23 -5.58 -10.70
CA GLY A 104 7.11 -6.00 -11.55
C GLY A 104 6.95 -5.09 -12.76
N PHE A 105 7.14 -3.78 -12.57
CA PHE A 105 7.16 -2.79 -13.64
C PHE A 105 8.26 -3.08 -14.66
N ILE A 106 9.51 -3.27 -14.21
CA ILE A 106 10.66 -3.59 -15.07
C ILE A 106 10.47 -4.92 -15.79
N ALA A 107 9.94 -5.94 -15.11
CA ALA A 107 9.70 -7.27 -15.67
C ALA A 107 8.50 -7.32 -16.63
N GLY A 108 7.73 -6.24 -16.78
CA GLY A 108 6.57 -6.20 -17.66
C GLY A 108 5.40 -7.09 -17.21
N THR A 109 5.30 -7.41 -15.92
CA THR A 109 4.25 -8.32 -15.40
C THR A 109 2.91 -7.63 -15.13
N GLY A 110 2.85 -6.30 -15.19
CA GLY A 110 1.67 -5.50 -14.82
C GLY A 110 1.45 -5.38 -13.31
N ASP A 111 2.35 -5.92 -12.51
CA ASP A 111 2.23 -6.10 -11.06
C ASP A 111 2.89 -4.92 -10.32
N PHE A 112 2.31 -3.72 -10.52
CA PHE A 112 2.74 -2.47 -9.90
C PHE A 112 1.56 -1.52 -9.69
N ALA A 113 1.69 -0.61 -8.73
CA ALA A 113 0.66 0.38 -8.40
C ALA A 113 1.26 1.76 -8.10
N VAL A 114 0.50 2.82 -8.35
CA VAL A 114 0.72 4.15 -7.79
C VAL A 114 0.02 4.21 -6.44
N GLN A 115 0.69 4.67 -5.40
CA GLN A 115 0.12 4.81 -4.06
C GLN A 115 0.19 6.26 -3.59
N ILE A 116 -0.95 6.80 -3.14
CA ILE A 116 -1.05 8.12 -2.52
C ILE A 116 -1.81 7.95 -1.21
N GLY A 117 -1.12 8.12 -0.09
CA GLY A 117 -1.68 8.07 1.26
C GLY A 117 -1.63 9.42 1.95
N LEU A 118 -2.55 9.68 2.87
CA LEU A 118 -2.50 10.81 3.79
C LEU A 118 -2.53 10.27 5.22
N ALA A 119 -1.52 10.60 5.99
CA ALA A 119 -1.53 10.41 7.44
C ALA A 119 -1.92 11.73 8.13
N VAL A 120 -2.80 11.63 9.12
CA VAL A 120 -3.20 12.73 9.99
C VAL A 120 -2.87 12.35 11.42
N GLU A 121 -2.09 13.19 12.10
CA GLU A 121 -1.62 12.93 13.47
C GLU A 121 -1.02 11.52 13.65
N GLY A 122 -0.17 11.12 12.71
CA GLY A 122 0.53 9.84 12.72
C GLY A 122 -0.32 8.62 12.38
N ARG A 123 -1.56 8.80 11.91
CA ARG A 123 -2.49 7.70 11.54
C ARG A 123 -2.89 7.80 10.08
N ALA A 124 -2.83 6.68 9.38
CA ALA A 124 -3.34 6.58 8.02
C ALA A 124 -4.83 6.97 7.97
N SER A 125 -5.21 7.89 7.09
CA SER A 125 -6.53 8.53 7.08
C SER A 125 -7.20 8.56 5.72
N LEU A 126 -6.42 8.60 4.63
CA LEU A 126 -6.89 8.49 3.26
C LEU A 126 -5.89 7.67 2.46
N GLY A 127 -6.37 6.87 1.54
CA GLY A 127 -5.53 6.07 0.65
C GLY A 127 -6.15 5.93 -0.74
N VAL A 128 -5.29 6.08 -1.76
CA VAL A 128 -5.60 5.80 -3.16
C VAL A 128 -4.54 4.87 -3.71
N LEU A 129 -4.97 3.75 -4.30
CA LEU A 129 -4.14 2.76 -4.98
C LEU A 129 -4.61 2.64 -6.42
N TYR A 130 -3.74 2.88 -7.36
CA TYR A 130 -4.06 2.72 -8.77
C TYR A 130 -3.13 1.70 -9.41
N ALA A 131 -3.69 0.66 -10.02
CA ALA A 131 -2.97 -0.36 -10.78
C ALA A 131 -3.08 -0.03 -12.29
N PRO A 132 -2.12 0.70 -12.88
CA PRO A 132 -2.28 1.26 -14.22
C PRO A 132 -2.38 0.19 -15.31
N ALA A 133 -1.69 -0.93 -15.14
CA ALA A 133 -1.70 -2.03 -16.13
C ALA A 133 -3.08 -2.68 -16.29
N THR A 134 -3.93 -2.64 -15.26
CA THR A 134 -5.29 -3.19 -15.27
C THR A 134 -6.36 -2.11 -15.27
N GLY A 135 -5.99 -0.85 -15.02
CA GLY A 135 -6.92 0.27 -14.89
C GLY A 135 -7.74 0.25 -13.59
N VAL A 136 -7.44 -0.63 -12.64
CA VAL A 136 -8.18 -0.75 -11.39
C VAL A 136 -7.74 0.31 -10.39
N LEU A 137 -8.69 1.02 -9.82
CA LEU A 137 -8.50 2.11 -8.87
C LEU A 137 -9.23 1.80 -7.57
N TYR A 138 -8.49 1.72 -6.46
CA TYR A 138 -9.04 1.57 -5.11
C TYR A 138 -8.85 2.86 -4.33
N TRP A 139 -9.83 3.21 -3.49
CA TRP A 139 -9.67 4.34 -2.56
C TRP A 139 -10.48 4.15 -1.30
N ALA A 140 -10.04 4.80 -0.26
CA ALA A 140 -10.73 4.87 1.00
C ALA A 140 -10.37 6.15 1.76
N ALA A 141 -11.28 6.60 2.60
CA ALA A 141 -11.01 7.59 3.63
C ALA A 141 -11.67 7.13 4.92
N ARG A 142 -11.08 7.46 6.06
CA ARG A 142 -11.54 7.04 7.38
C ARG A 142 -13.01 7.38 7.59
N GLY A 143 -13.82 6.37 7.91
CA GLY A 143 -15.25 6.49 8.13
C GLY A 143 -16.12 6.50 6.86
N HIS A 144 -15.51 6.46 5.65
CA HIS A 144 -16.23 6.54 4.37
C HIS A 144 -16.29 5.22 3.60
N GLY A 145 -15.66 4.17 4.14
CA GLY A 145 -15.58 2.87 3.49
C GLY A 145 -14.53 2.81 2.40
N SER A 146 -14.30 1.58 1.92
CA SER A 146 -13.36 1.27 0.84
C SER A 146 -14.12 1.02 -0.46
N TRP A 147 -13.58 1.52 -1.56
CA TRP A 147 -14.23 1.52 -2.87
C TRP A 147 -13.25 1.07 -3.95
N VAL A 148 -13.80 0.48 -5.02
CA VAL A 148 -13.06 0.15 -6.24
C VAL A 148 -13.80 0.66 -7.46
N LEU A 149 -13.03 1.11 -8.44
CA LEU A 149 -13.50 1.37 -9.80
C LEU A 149 -12.69 0.49 -10.76
N ARG A 150 -13.41 -0.29 -11.56
CA ARG A 150 -12.83 -1.13 -12.60
C ARG A 150 -13.17 -0.57 -13.97
N PRO A 151 -12.27 -0.71 -14.96
CA PRO A 151 -12.63 -0.42 -16.33
C PRO A 151 -13.78 -1.35 -16.76
N THR A 152 -14.69 -0.83 -17.57
CA THR A 152 -15.76 -1.61 -18.18
C THR A 152 -15.36 -2.09 -19.58
N SER A 153 -15.89 -3.20 -20.01
CA SER A 153 -15.73 -3.69 -21.38
C SER A 153 -16.51 -2.83 -22.37
N GLU A 154 -16.13 -2.88 -23.62
CA GLU A 154 -16.83 -2.15 -24.69
C GLU A 154 -18.31 -2.55 -24.75
N GLY A 155 -19.21 -1.57 -24.56
CA GLY A 155 -20.66 -1.81 -24.51
C GLY A 155 -21.28 -1.92 -23.10
N GLU A 156 -20.51 -1.93 -22.03
CA GLU A 156 -20.98 -2.07 -20.63
C GLU A 156 -21.19 -0.73 -19.91
N GLY A 157 -21.51 0.34 -20.56
CA GLY A 157 -21.80 1.63 -19.91
C GLY A 157 -20.60 2.24 -19.14
N GLU A 158 -20.84 3.31 -18.40
CA GLU A 158 -19.79 3.95 -17.60
C GLU A 158 -19.46 3.12 -16.35
N PRO A 159 -18.15 3.02 -15.98
CA PRO A 159 -17.72 2.31 -14.78
C PRO A 159 -18.30 2.96 -13.53
N LYS A 160 -18.80 2.15 -12.60
CA LYS A 160 -19.38 2.61 -11.34
C LYS A 160 -18.56 2.15 -10.16
N PRO A 161 -18.41 2.99 -9.11
CA PRO A 161 -17.76 2.57 -7.87
C PRO A 161 -18.51 1.42 -7.20
N GLU A 162 -17.75 0.44 -6.74
CA GLU A 162 -18.24 -0.67 -5.93
C GLU A 162 -17.65 -0.58 -4.53
N ARG A 163 -18.50 -0.76 -3.50
CA ARG A 163 -18.02 -0.79 -2.12
C ARG A 163 -17.35 -2.11 -1.81
N MET A 164 -16.14 -2.05 -1.26
CA MET A 164 -15.35 -3.22 -0.94
C MET A 164 -15.55 -3.68 0.50
N ARG A 165 -15.44 -4.98 0.70
CA ARG A 165 -15.36 -5.62 2.02
C ARG A 165 -14.47 -6.85 1.90
N VAL A 166 -13.63 -7.06 2.89
CA VAL A 166 -12.84 -8.29 3.02
C VAL A 166 -13.73 -9.52 3.25
N SER A 167 -13.16 -10.72 3.11
CA SER A 167 -13.85 -11.97 3.44
C SER A 167 -14.00 -12.13 4.96
N ASP A 168 -14.93 -12.96 5.38
CA ASP A 168 -15.16 -13.36 6.77
C ASP A 168 -14.55 -14.74 7.12
N GLU A 169 -13.68 -15.27 6.23
CA GLU A 169 -13.00 -16.55 6.45
C GLU A 169 -12.12 -16.48 7.71
N GLY A 170 -12.46 -17.24 8.71
CA GLY A 170 -11.75 -17.32 9.98
C GLY A 170 -10.82 -18.54 10.10
N GLU A 171 -10.95 -19.56 9.25
CA GLU A 171 -10.13 -20.78 9.35
C GLU A 171 -8.81 -20.62 8.59
N LEU A 172 -7.67 -20.64 9.31
CA LEU A 172 -6.34 -20.45 8.73
C LEU A 172 -6.07 -21.42 7.57
N THR A 173 -6.50 -22.66 7.68
CA THR A 173 -6.31 -23.70 6.65
C THR A 173 -7.10 -23.45 5.37
N ARG A 174 -8.03 -22.51 5.37
CA ARG A 174 -8.80 -22.08 4.19
C ARG A 174 -8.32 -20.76 3.64
N MET A 175 -7.51 -20.02 4.40
CA MET A 175 -6.98 -18.73 3.98
C MET A 175 -5.98 -18.87 2.85
N ARG A 176 -6.02 -17.88 1.95
CA ARG A 176 -5.05 -17.70 0.87
C ARG A 176 -4.09 -16.59 1.27
N LEU A 177 -2.80 -16.87 1.16
CA LEU A 177 -1.73 -15.93 1.45
C LEU A 177 -1.32 -15.18 0.18
N ALA A 178 -1.39 -13.85 0.20
CA ALA A 178 -0.67 -13.01 -0.73
C ALA A 178 0.78 -12.85 -0.25
N GLU A 179 1.76 -13.21 -1.05
CA GLU A 179 3.17 -13.11 -0.68
C GLU A 179 4.00 -12.31 -1.69
N SER A 180 5.17 -11.83 -1.26
CA SER A 180 6.09 -11.16 -2.15
C SER A 180 6.73 -12.16 -3.12
N ARG A 181 6.65 -11.87 -4.41
CA ARG A 181 7.34 -12.66 -5.45
C ARG A 181 8.86 -12.64 -5.30
N SER A 182 9.41 -11.57 -4.74
CA SER A 182 10.86 -11.34 -4.64
C SER A 182 11.48 -11.68 -3.29
N HIS A 183 10.71 -11.96 -2.25
CA HIS A 183 11.19 -12.03 -0.87
C HIS A 183 10.80 -13.32 -0.13
N ARG A 184 10.59 -14.41 -0.86
CA ARG A 184 10.38 -15.71 -0.22
C ARG A 184 11.72 -16.28 0.27
N GLY A 185 11.72 -16.76 1.49
CA GLY A 185 12.88 -17.41 2.10
C GLY A 185 12.45 -18.45 3.13
N PRO A 186 13.39 -19.23 3.70
CA PRO A 186 13.09 -20.33 4.64
C PRO A 186 12.20 -19.93 5.82
N LYS A 187 12.31 -18.68 6.30
CA LYS A 187 11.45 -18.17 7.38
C LYS A 187 9.99 -18.09 6.94
N MET A 188 9.70 -17.65 5.71
CA MET A 188 8.34 -17.62 5.18
C MET A 188 7.77 -19.03 5.02
N ASP A 189 8.59 -20.00 4.59
CA ASP A 189 8.16 -21.41 4.52
C ASP A 189 7.75 -21.96 5.90
N SER A 190 8.44 -21.54 6.97
CA SER A 190 8.08 -21.90 8.33
C SER A 190 6.77 -21.24 8.77
N VAL A 191 6.53 -19.98 8.40
CA VAL A 191 5.26 -19.29 8.63
C VAL A 191 4.11 -19.99 7.91
N VAL A 192 4.27 -20.29 6.63
CA VAL A 192 3.26 -20.99 5.82
C VAL A 192 2.88 -22.33 6.45
N ARG A 193 3.88 -23.11 6.90
CA ARG A 193 3.63 -24.39 7.61
C ARG A 193 2.92 -24.20 8.94
N ALA A 194 3.32 -23.20 9.74
CA ALA A 194 2.73 -22.94 11.06
C ALA A 194 1.27 -22.48 10.96
N LEU A 195 0.96 -21.67 9.95
CA LEU A 195 -0.39 -21.19 9.68
C LEU A 195 -1.26 -22.24 8.99
N GLY A 196 -0.65 -23.14 8.19
CA GLY A 196 -1.36 -24.15 7.41
C GLY A 196 -2.22 -23.55 6.29
N VAL A 197 -1.84 -22.38 5.75
CA VAL A 197 -2.62 -21.68 4.71
C VAL A 197 -2.75 -22.51 3.44
N ARG A 198 -3.89 -22.36 2.76
CA ARG A 198 -4.30 -23.27 1.68
C ARG A 198 -3.58 -23.00 0.34
N ALA A 199 -3.40 -21.74 -0.01
CA ALA A 199 -2.88 -21.35 -1.31
C ALA A 199 -2.06 -20.05 -1.18
N GLU A 200 -1.14 -19.86 -2.12
CA GLU A 200 -0.26 -18.71 -2.18
C GLU A 200 -0.45 -17.97 -3.51
N ILE A 201 -0.62 -16.64 -3.42
CA ILE A 201 -0.72 -15.74 -4.57
C ILE A 201 0.47 -14.80 -4.52
N ARG A 202 1.25 -14.70 -5.61
CA ARG A 202 2.49 -13.92 -5.63
C ARG A 202 2.34 -12.61 -6.37
N SER A 203 2.70 -11.52 -5.71
CA SER A 203 2.71 -10.17 -6.26
C SER A 203 3.96 -9.40 -5.82
N HIS A 204 4.43 -8.45 -6.64
CA HIS A 204 5.52 -7.55 -6.29
C HIS A 204 5.05 -6.37 -5.45
N SER A 205 3.87 -5.83 -5.73
CA SER A 205 3.29 -4.63 -5.14
C SER A 205 2.61 -4.90 -3.79
N VAL A 206 2.82 -4.05 -2.79
CA VAL A 206 2.07 -4.06 -1.52
C VAL A 206 0.63 -3.65 -1.77
N GLY A 207 0.41 -2.60 -2.56
CA GLY A 207 -0.93 -2.11 -2.90
C GLY A 207 -1.77 -3.18 -3.62
N ILE A 208 -1.19 -3.90 -4.59
CA ILE A 208 -1.90 -5.00 -5.28
C ILE A 208 -2.21 -6.14 -4.31
N LYS A 209 -1.30 -6.50 -3.39
CA LYS A 209 -1.59 -7.54 -2.39
C LYS A 209 -2.76 -7.15 -1.49
N VAL A 210 -2.85 -5.88 -1.09
CA VAL A 210 -4.02 -5.37 -0.35
C VAL A 210 -5.26 -5.35 -1.24
N GLY A 211 -5.13 -4.99 -2.52
CA GLY A 211 -6.20 -5.13 -3.52
C GLY A 211 -6.78 -6.55 -3.53
N LEU A 212 -5.93 -7.60 -3.53
CA LEU A 212 -6.37 -9.00 -3.46
C LEU A 212 -7.17 -9.31 -2.18
N LEU A 213 -6.82 -8.70 -1.03
CA LEU A 213 -7.55 -8.90 0.22
C LEU A 213 -8.95 -8.27 0.15
N VAL A 214 -9.04 -7.02 -0.29
CA VAL A 214 -10.34 -6.32 -0.36
C VAL A 214 -11.24 -6.87 -1.47
N GLU A 215 -10.66 -7.52 -2.48
CA GLU A 215 -11.38 -8.27 -3.52
C GLU A 215 -11.72 -9.71 -3.13
N ARG A 216 -11.39 -10.13 -1.90
CA ARG A 216 -11.63 -11.48 -1.39
C ARG A 216 -10.92 -12.57 -2.21
N GLN A 217 -9.81 -12.23 -2.87
CA GLN A 217 -8.96 -13.18 -3.57
C GLN A 217 -7.88 -13.76 -2.67
N ALA A 218 -7.52 -13.05 -1.60
CA ALA A 218 -6.67 -13.51 -0.50
C ALA A 218 -7.23 -13.03 0.85
N GLU A 219 -6.81 -13.65 1.93
CA GLU A 219 -7.21 -13.31 3.30
C GLU A 219 -6.04 -12.77 4.14
N LEU A 220 -4.82 -12.99 3.66
CA LEU A 220 -3.62 -12.73 4.44
C LEU A 220 -2.48 -12.22 3.56
N TYR A 221 -1.74 -11.24 4.06
CA TYR A 221 -0.44 -10.83 3.54
C TYR A 221 0.53 -10.66 4.71
N ILE A 222 1.74 -11.23 4.59
CA ILE A 222 2.78 -11.15 5.60
C ILE A 222 4.08 -10.68 4.94
N HIS A 223 4.73 -9.69 5.54
CA HIS A 223 6.04 -9.22 5.14
C HIS A 223 7.01 -9.32 6.31
N MET A 224 7.95 -10.29 6.21
CA MET A 224 8.84 -10.64 7.33
C MET A 224 10.05 -9.73 7.50
N SER A 225 10.44 -8.98 6.47
CA SER A 225 11.67 -8.17 6.48
C SER A 225 11.39 -6.70 6.79
N PRO A 226 12.37 -5.93 7.33
CA PRO A 226 12.24 -4.49 7.56
C PRO A 226 12.50 -3.70 6.25
N LYS A 227 11.89 -4.11 5.14
CA LYS A 227 12.11 -3.45 3.83
C LYS A 227 10.97 -2.56 3.40
N THR A 228 9.77 -2.74 3.98
CA THR A 228 8.67 -1.82 3.71
C THR A 228 8.86 -0.52 4.50
N LYS A 229 8.40 0.55 3.93
CA LYS A 229 8.47 1.90 4.47
C LYS A 229 7.07 2.49 4.64
N GLN A 230 6.96 3.63 5.25
CA GLN A 230 5.65 4.25 5.54
C GLN A 230 4.84 4.52 4.28
N TRP A 231 5.46 4.89 3.17
CA TRP A 231 4.79 5.11 1.89
C TRP A 231 4.25 3.83 1.23
N ASP A 232 4.85 2.65 1.52
CA ASP A 232 4.36 1.36 1.03
C ASP A 232 3.08 0.92 1.73
N THR A 233 2.79 1.46 2.92
CA THR A 233 1.74 0.95 3.80
C THR A 233 0.60 1.94 4.08
N CYS A 234 0.84 3.26 4.03
CA CYS A 234 -0.14 4.25 4.43
C CYS A 234 -1.45 4.16 3.60
N ALA A 235 -1.37 4.20 2.28
CA ALA A 235 -2.55 4.07 1.44
C ALA A 235 -3.20 2.67 1.52
N PRO A 236 -2.41 1.56 1.46
CA PRO A 236 -2.95 0.21 1.62
C PRO A 236 -3.66 -0.03 2.95
N GLU A 237 -3.15 0.51 4.06
CA GLU A 237 -3.77 0.35 5.38
C GLU A 237 -5.18 0.92 5.41
N VAL A 238 -5.39 2.15 4.91
CA VAL A 238 -6.71 2.78 4.89
C VAL A 238 -7.67 1.97 4.01
N VAL A 239 -7.23 1.57 2.82
CA VAL A 239 -8.06 0.77 1.90
C VAL A 239 -8.47 -0.55 2.54
N LEU A 240 -7.56 -1.21 3.26
CA LEU A 240 -7.85 -2.46 3.96
C LEU A 240 -8.76 -2.24 5.17
N ALA A 241 -8.46 -1.26 6.02
CA ALA A 241 -9.20 -0.99 7.26
C ALA A 241 -10.66 -0.61 6.97
N GLU A 242 -10.90 0.25 5.99
CA GLU A 242 -12.24 0.68 5.59
C GLU A 242 -13.03 -0.43 4.87
N ALA A 243 -12.36 -1.49 4.41
CA ALA A 243 -13.01 -2.72 3.95
C ALA A 243 -13.29 -3.74 5.08
N GLY A 244 -12.88 -3.43 6.33
CA GLY A 244 -13.07 -4.29 7.50
C GLY A 244 -11.89 -5.22 7.80
N GLY A 245 -10.75 -5.05 7.11
CA GLY A 245 -9.51 -5.78 7.41
C GLY A 245 -8.65 -5.07 8.45
N LEU A 246 -7.46 -5.61 8.69
CA LEU A 246 -6.53 -5.09 9.70
C LEU A 246 -5.09 -5.21 9.21
N MET A 247 -4.28 -4.16 9.43
CA MET A 247 -2.84 -4.15 9.20
C MET A 247 -2.10 -3.76 10.48
N THR A 248 -1.11 -4.56 10.86
CA THR A 248 -0.28 -4.34 12.05
C THR A 248 1.17 -4.73 11.78
N ASP A 249 2.05 -4.47 12.74
CA ASP A 249 3.37 -5.12 12.73
C ASP A 249 3.25 -6.63 13.04
N LEU A 250 4.37 -7.37 13.01
CA LEU A 250 4.40 -8.82 13.27
C LEU A 250 4.04 -9.20 14.72
N TRP A 251 3.96 -8.24 15.63
CA TRP A 251 3.55 -8.44 17.03
C TRP A 251 2.09 -8.05 17.29
N GLY A 252 1.39 -7.53 16.26
CA GLY A 252 0.00 -7.11 16.36
C GLY A 252 -0.19 -5.65 16.78
N GLU A 253 0.90 -4.86 16.78
CA GLU A 253 0.81 -3.44 17.12
C GLU A 253 0.50 -2.59 15.87
N PRO A 254 -0.26 -1.50 16.03
CA PRO A 254 -0.57 -0.58 14.93
C PRO A 254 0.69 0.02 14.30
N LEU A 255 0.66 0.23 12.98
CA LEU A 255 1.70 0.97 12.29
C LEU A 255 1.64 2.45 12.68
N GLN A 256 2.81 3.09 12.69
CA GLN A 256 2.97 4.52 13.01
C GLN A 256 3.46 5.26 11.78
N TYR A 257 2.89 6.41 11.51
CA TYR A 257 3.26 7.26 10.37
C TYR A 257 3.84 8.59 10.82
N ASN A 258 4.54 9.26 9.92
CA ASN A 258 5.25 10.51 10.19
C ASN A 258 6.24 10.40 11.35
N THR A 259 6.93 9.28 11.45
CA THR A 259 8.02 9.07 12.41
C THR A 259 9.38 9.40 11.79
N PRO A 260 10.44 9.69 12.57
CA PRO A 260 11.79 9.96 12.06
C PRO A 260 12.35 8.79 11.23
N ASP A 261 12.19 7.55 11.71
CA ASP A 261 12.49 6.35 10.93
C ASP A 261 11.30 6.00 10.06
N VAL A 262 11.52 5.99 8.76
CA VAL A 262 10.48 5.69 7.78
C VAL A 262 10.28 4.19 7.54
N ILE A 263 11.18 3.35 8.09
CA ILE A 263 11.18 1.90 7.88
C ILE A 263 10.20 1.21 8.82
N ASN A 264 9.38 0.31 8.31
CA ASN A 264 8.56 -0.59 9.12
C ASN A 264 9.44 -1.72 9.69
N GLN A 265 10.26 -1.39 10.70
CA GLN A 265 11.30 -2.25 11.30
C GLN A 265 10.76 -3.62 11.74
N ASN A 266 9.52 -3.64 12.15
CA ASN A 266 8.87 -4.83 12.71
C ASN A 266 8.18 -5.72 11.65
N GLY A 267 8.36 -5.42 10.34
CA GLY A 267 7.61 -6.08 9.30
C GLY A 267 6.10 -5.80 9.39
N LEU A 268 5.27 -6.56 8.70
CA LEU A 268 3.82 -6.35 8.74
C LEU A 268 3.00 -7.62 8.54
N VAL A 269 1.78 -7.61 9.07
CA VAL A 269 0.70 -8.55 8.81
C VAL A 269 -0.53 -7.76 8.40
N ALA A 270 -1.06 -8.03 7.21
CA ALA A 270 -2.35 -7.55 6.76
C ALA A 270 -3.30 -8.74 6.60
N SER A 271 -4.54 -8.61 7.06
CA SER A 271 -5.51 -9.70 7.00
C SER A 271 -6.94 -9.18 6.83
N ASN A 272 -7.86 -10.10 6.58
CA ASN A 272 -9.30 -9.82 6.60
C ASN A 272 -9.87 -9.53 8.01
N GLY A 273 -9.05 -9.45 9.05
CA GLY A 273 -9.46 -9.19 10.44
C GLY A 273 -9.95 -10.44 11.19
N ALA A 274 -10.68 -11.33 10.55
CA ALA A 274 -11.36 -12.46 11.20
C ALA A 274 -10.41 -13.42 11.95
N ALA A 275 -9.19 -13.61 11.45
CA ALA A 275 -8.19 -14.48 12.10
C ALA A 275 -6.91 -13.71 12.49
N HIS A 276 -6.90 -12.40 12.46
CA HIS A 276 -5.68 -11.60 12.66
C HIS A 276 -4.94 -11.96 13.96
N ALA A 277 -5.65 -11.95 15.09
CA ALA A 277 -5.07 -12.30 16.40
C ALA A 277 -4.47 -13.71 16.41
N ARG A 278 -5.14 -14.69 15.78
CA ARG A 278 -4.64 -16.07 15.66
C ARG A 278 -3.39 -16.16 14.77
N VAL A 279 -3.32 -15.36 13.72
CA VAL A 279 -2.10 -15.28 12.88
C VAL A 279 -0.93 -14.79 13.72
N ILE A 280 -1.11 -13.69 14.47
CA ILE A 280 -0.08 -13.13 15.36
C ILE A 280 0.33 -14.18 16.41
N GLU A 281 -0.62 -14.82 17.07
CA GLU A 281 -0.36 -15.87 18.08
C GLU A 281 0.46 -17.03 17.50
N ARG A 282 0.11 -17.52 16.31
CA ARG A 282 0.82 -18.61 15.64
C ARG A 282 2.22 -18.23 15.17
N MET A 283 2.45 -16.96 14.87
CA MET A 283 3.76 -16.47 14.46
C MET A 283 4.71 -16.22 15.63
N ARG A 284 4.19 -15.92 16.83
CA ARG A 284 5.00 -15.56 18.00
C ARG A 284 6.10 -16.58 18.33
N PRO A 285 5.84 -17.91 18.43
CA PRO A 285 6.89 -18.89 18.68
C PRO A 285 8.01 -18.88 17.64
N LEU A 286 7.68 -18.62 16.37
CA LEU A 286 8.68 -18.52 15.30
C LEU A 286 9.56 -17.26 15.44
N LEU A 287 8.96 -16.14 15.82
CA LEU A 287 9.71 -14.90 16.06
C LEU A 287 10.68 -15.09 17.23
N ASP A 288 10.25 -15.74 18.31
CA ASP A 288 11.07 -16.06 19.48
C ASP A 288 12.21 -17.02 19.12
N GLU A 289 11.93 -18.10 18.37
CA GLU A 289 12.94 -19.05 17.84
C GLU A 289 14.02 -18.36 17.02
N TRP A 290 13.63 -17.34 16.24
CA TRP A 290 14.58 -16.56 15.41
C TRP A 290 15.27 -15.43 16.18
N GLY A 291 15.04 -15.32 17.49
CA GLY A 291 15.60 -14.24 18.32
C GLY A 291 15.18 -12.84 17.88
N ARG A 292 13.99 -12.72 17.25
CA ARG A 292 13.52 -11.45 16.73
C ARG A 292 12.75 -10.69 17.80
N ALA A 293 13.38 -9.63 18.34
CA ALA A 293 12.74 -8.70 19.24
C ALA A 293 11.98 -7.60 18.46
N ARG A 294 10.91 -7.10 19.05
CA ARG A 294 10.20 -5.92 18.55
C ARG A 294 11.03 -4.67 18.79
N VAL A 295 11.21 -3.86 17.76
CA VAL A 295 11.83 -2.53 17.86
C VAL A 295 10.75 -1.56 18.35
N SER A 296 10.99 -0.87 19.48
CA SER A 296 10.08 0.16 19.98
C SER A 296 10.27 1.45 19.19
N SER A 297 9.19 2.14 18.86
CA SER A 297 9.25 3.48 18.26
C SER A 297 10.01 4.50 19.14
N ASP A 298 10.02 4.31 20.47
CA ASP A 298 10.74 5.18 21.39
C ASP A 298 12.27 4.94 21.40
N ALA A 299 12.74 3.81 20.87
CA ALA A 299 14.16 3.47 20.82
C ALA A 299 14.92 4.18 19.69
N VAL A 300 14.22 4.73 18.72
CA VAL A 300 14.80 5.40 17.53
C VAL A 300 15.15 6.88 17.82
N LEU A 301 14.74 7.41 18.97
CA LEU A 301 14.98 8.80 19.39
C LEU A 301 16.27 8.99 20.26
N ARG A 302 17.14 7.95 20.35
CA ARG A 302 18.38 8.03 21.15
C ARG A 302 19.64 7.99 20.32
#